data_1672d46f350dde01c5b419e0bf72f904
#
_entry.id   1672d46f350dde01c5b419e0bf72f904
#
_cell.length_a   1.000
_cell.length_b   1.000
_cell.length_c   1.000
_cell.angle_alpha   90.00
_cell.angle_beta   90.00
_cell.angle_gamma   90.00
#
_symmetry.space_group_name_H-M   'P 1'
#
loop_
_entity.id
_entity.type
_entity.pdbx_description
1 polymer ?
#
loop_
_entity_poly.entity_id
_entity_poly.type
_entity_poly.pdbx_seq_one_letter_code
_entity_poly.pdbx_strand_id
1 'polypeptide(L)'
;KLLVQLNNEQYDEFYKTLDTGACKFSYQAFNREYMRLSGYLAQRNDAKIEEQFELLKNMRISNKQKASVATRGFYYYLEKGKIKKAEGMLSYGKSYIDEKTFKNMQIQFSILMKKEAKYIDDCKEILNGMWDGKSELDNNKKFPVGTIQYLIGLQYSYLKDVDHMMEYFNPALENLAGTPYEEDIRRIMTNLHVG
;
A
#
# COMPACT_ATOMS: atom_id res chain seq x y z
N LYS A 1 -17.20 -17.93 -10.60
CA LYS A 1 -16.18 -18.80 -11.23
C LYS A 1 -14.79 -18.17 -11.14
N LEU A 2 -14.55 -16.97 -11.68
CA LEU A 2 -13.23 -16.31 -11.68
C LEU A 2 -12.61 -16.15 -10.28
N LEU A 3 -13.38 -15.63 -9.29
CA LEU A 3 -12.89 -15.50 -7.91
C LEU A 3 -12.56 -16.86 -7.27
N VAL A 4 -13.35 -17.89 -7.54
CA VAL A 4 -13.09 -19.25 -7.04
C VAL A 4 -11.78 -19.79 -7.63
N GLN A 5 -11.56 -19.62 -8.93
CA GLN A 5 -10.32 -20.03 -9.58
C GLN A 5 -9.11 -19.28 -9.01
N LEU A 6 -9.23 -17.96 -8.78
CA LEU A 6 -8.17 -17.15 -8.20
C LEU A 6 -7.85 -17.58 -6.75
N ASN A 7 -8.87 -17.77 -5.92
CA ASN A 7 -8.72 -18.19 -4.53
C ASN A 7 -8.16 -19.60 -4.37
N ASN A 8 -8.42 -20.48 -5.35
CA ASN A 8 -7.90 -21.86 -5.39
C ASN A 8 -6.57 -21.95 -6.16
N GLU A 9 -5.93 -20.84 -6.47
CA GLU A 9 -4.64 -20.77 -7.19
C GLU A 9 -4.66 -21.44 -8.58
N GLN A 10 -5.85 -21.58 -9.18
CA GLN A 10 -6.05 -22.16 -10.51
C GLN A 10 -5.79 -21.09 -11.59
N TYR A 11 -4.56 -20.59 -11.65
CA TYR A 11 -4.22 -19.40 -12.45
C TYR A 11 -4.38 -19.63 -13.97
N ASP A 12 -3.99 -20.80 -14.48
CA ASP A 12 -4.13 -21.11 -15.91
C ASP A 12 -5.58 -21.13 -16.36
N GLU A 13 -6.45 -21.77 -15.57
CA GLU A 13 -7.90 -21.79 -15.79
C GLU A 13 -8.51 -20.39 -15.65
N PHE A 14 -8.02 -19.60 -14.69
CA PHE A 14 -8.44 -18.21 -14.49
C PHE A 14 -8.16 -17.37 -15.74
N TYR A 15 -6.94 -17.43 -16.28
CA TYR A 15 -6.59 -16.65 -17.48
C TYR A 15 -7.34 -17.17 -18.71
N LYS A 16 -7.45 -18.48 -18.91
CA LYS A 16 -8.27 -19.07 -19.98
C LYS A 16 -9.73 -18.59 -19.89
N THR A 17 -10.29 -18.53 -18.67
CA THR A 17 -11.67 -18.06 -18.46
C THR A 17 -11.81 -16.59 -18.83
N LEU A 18 -10.85 -15.70 -18.46
CA LEU A 18 -10.85 -14.28 -18.83
C LEU A 18 -10.86 -14.07 -20.35
N ASP A 19 -10.25 -14.98 -21.11
CA ASP A 19 -10.13 -14.88 -22.57
C ASP A 19 -11.29 -15.51 -23.35
N THR A 20 -12.25 -16.15 -22.66
CA THR A 20 -13.46 -16.71 -23.32
C THR A 20 -14.34 -15.62 -23.92
N GLY A 21 -15.06 -15.99 -25.00
CA GLY A 21 -16.08 -15.10 -25.60
C GLY A 21 -17.16 -14.65 -24.61
N ALA A 22 -17.59 -15.56 -23.73
CA ALA A 22 -18.57 -15.25 -22.69
C ALA A 22 -18.05 -14.17 -21.71
N CYS A 23 -16.79 -14.28 -21.27
CA CYS A 23 -16.17 -13.29 -20.38
C CYS A 23 -15.96 -11.95 -21.10
N LYS A 24 -15.55 -11.98 -22.38
CA LYS A 24 -15.39 -10.78 -23.21
C LYS A 24 -16.72 -10.06 -23.44
N PHE A 25 -17.82 -10.78 -23.52
CA PHE A 25 -19.15 -10.21 -23.62
C PHE A 25 -19.64 -9.63 -22.29
N SER A 26 -19.40 -10.33 -21.18
CA SER A 26 -19.92 -9.96 -19.85
C SER A 26 -19.15 -8.85 -19.14
N TYR A 27 -17.87 -8.68 -19.44
CA TYR A 27 -16.99 -7.72 -18.76
C TYR A 27 -16.34 -6.75 -19.75
N GLN A 28 -16.34 -5.47 -19.39
CA GLN A 28 -15.59 -4.45 -20.12
C GLN A 28 -14.07 -4.81 -20.15
N ALA A 29 -13.38 -4.37 -21.19
CA ALA A 29 -11.95 -4.65 -21.38
C ALA A 29 -11.12 -4.28 -20.15
N PHE A 30 -11.33 -3.09 -19.58
CA PHE A 30 -10.63 -2.67 -18.36
C PHE A 30 -10.82 -3.66 -17.21
N ASN A 31 -12.06 -4.08 -16.93
CA ASN A 31 -12.34 -4.98 -15.80
C ASN A 31 -11.62 -6.33 -15.96
N ARG A 32 -11.56 -6.86 -17.19
CA ARG A 32 -10.83 -8.10 -17.48
C ARG A 32 -9.33 -7.94 -17.26
N GLU A 33 -8.75 -6.86 -17.78
CA GLU A 33 -7.31 -6.60 -17.61
C GLU A 33 -6.95 -6.26 -16.16
N TYR A 34 -7.85 -5.61 -15.42
CA TYR A 34 -7.66 -5.35 -14.00
C TYR A 34 -7.79 -6.63 -13.13
N MET A 35 -8.66 -7.58 -13.53
CA MET A 35 -8.71 -8.91 -12.93
C MET A 35 -7.45 -9.72 -13.27
N ARG A 36 -6.92 -9.62 -14.49
CA ARG A 36 -5.65 -10.23 -14.90
C ARG A 36 -4.48 -9.75 -14.01
N LEU A 37 -4.42 -8.46 -13.75
CA LEU A 37 -3.46 -7.89 -12.78
C LEU A 37 -3.61 -8.56 -11.40
N SER A 38 -4.84 -8.81 -10.94
CA SER A 38 -5.06 -9.49 -9.65
C SER A 38 -4.47 -10.91 -9.64
N GLY A 39 -4.58 -11.64 -10.75
CA GLY A 39 -3.94 -12.95 -10.90
C GLY A 39 -2.42 -12.87 -10.85
N TYR A 40 -1.81 -11.93 -11.56
CA TYR A 40 -0.35 -11.75 -11.53
C TYR A 40 0.17 -11.35 -10.16
N LEU A 41 -0.58 -10.49 -9.43
CA LEU A 41 -0.25 -10.11 -8.06
C LEU A 41 -0.32 -11.31 -7.11
N ALA A 42 -1.35 -12.16 -7.22
CA ALA A 42 -1.47 -13.38 -6.42
C ALA A 42 -0.32 -14.36 -6.70
N GLN A 43 0.10 -14.48 -7.97
CA GLN A 43 1.26 -15.28 -8.37
C GLN A 43 2.62 -14.64 -8.01
N ARG A 44 2.65 -13.38 -7.56
CA ARG A 44 3.87 -12.60 -7.33
C ARG A 44 4.78 -12.55 -8.57
N ASN A 45 4.19 -12.52 -9.76
CA ASN A 45 4.91 -12.46 -11.03
C ASN A 45 5.25 -11.00 -11.39
N ASP A 46 6.35 -10.50 -10.83
CA ASP A 46 6.74 -9.09 -10.94
C ASP A 46 6.85 -8.59 -12.40
N ALA A 47 7.36 -9.41 -13.32
CA ALA A 47 7.47 -9.04 -14.73
C ALA A 47 6.09 -8.81 -15.38
N LYS A 48 5.16 -9.75 -15.16
CA LYS A 48 3.79 -9.64 -15.68
C LYS A 48 2.98 -8.54 -15.01
N ILE A 49 3.22 -8.27 -13.72
CA ILE A 49 2.60 -7.15 -13.01
C ILE A 49 3.01 -5.82 -13.64
N GLU A 50 4.29 -5.63 -13.93
CA GLU A 50 4.80 -4.41 -14.54
C GLU A 50 4.27 -4.19 -15.96
N GLU A 51 4.29 -5.23 -16.79
CA GLU A 51 3.69 -5.20 -18.13
C GLU A 51 2.19 -4.82 -18.05
N GLN A 52 1.48 -5.39 -17.08
CA GLN A 52 0.04 -5.15 -16.92
C GLN A 52 -0.29 -3.73 -16.44
N PHE A 53 0.53 -3.15 -15.55
CA PHE A 53 0.37 -1.74 -15.19
C PHE A 53 0.59 -0.81 -16.38
N GLU A 54 1.60 -1.05 -17.23
CA GLU A 54 1.82 -0.25 -18.42
C GLU A 54 0.66 -0.41 -19.42
N LEU A 55 0.15 -1.62 -19.62
CA LEU A 55 -1.04 -1.84 -20.44
C LEU A 55 -2.24 -1.03 -19.93
N LEU A 56 -2.56 -1.14 -18.63
CA LEU A 56 -3.70 -0.45 -18.02
C LEU A 56 -3.59 1.08 -18.08
N LYS A 57 -2.40 1.65 -17.93
CA LYS A 57 -2.14 3.08 -18.04
C LYS A 57 -2.40 3.60 -19.47
N ASN A 58 -2.12 2.78 -20.49
CA ASN A 58 -2.29 3.12 -21.90
C ASN A 58 -3.71 2.86 -22.44
N MET A 59 -4.58 2.22 -21.66
CA MET A 59 -5.97 2.01 -22.04
C MET A 59 -6.79 3.31 -22.00
N ARG A 60 -7.77 3.43 -22.90
CA ARG A 60 -8.77 4.49 -22.83
C ARG A 60 -9.79 4.17 -21.74
N ILE A 61 -9.60 4.69 -20.54
CA ILE A 61 -10.36 4.37 -19.33
C ILE A 61 -10.82 5.65 -18.62
N SER A 62 -11.84 5.51 -17.74
CA SER A 62 -12.39 6.62 -16.96
C SER A 62 -11.40 7.14 -15.90
N ASN A 63 -11.60 8.36 -15.40
CA ASN A 63 -10.78 8.94 -14.33
C ASN A 63 -10.81 8.07 -13.06
N LYS A 64 -11.96 7.49 -12.70
CA LYS A 64 -12.06 6.55 -11.56
C LYS A 64 -11.19 5.31 -11.77
N GLN A 65 -11.15 4.76 -12.98
CA GLN A 65 -10.31 3.61 -13.31
C GLN A 65 -8.83 3.98 -13.29
N LYS A 66 -8.47 5.18 -13.79
CA LYS A 66 -7.08 5.70 -13.70
C LYS A 66 -6.64 5.86 -12.25
N ALA A 67 -7.51 6.41 -11.38
CA ALA A 67 -7.24 6.50 -9.96
C ALA A 67 -6.99 5.12 -9.34
N SER A 68 -7.80 4.11 -9.68
CA SER A 68 -7.62 2.73 -9.18
C SER A 68 -6.29 2.12 -9.63
N VAL A 69 -5.90 2.31 -10.90
CA VAL A 69 -4.61 1.83 -11.43
C VAL A 69 -3.44 2.53 -10.73
N ALA A 70 -3.51 3.86 -10.59
CA ALA A 70 -2.48 4.65 -9.95
C ALA A 70 -2.27 4.25 -8.48
N THR A 71 -3.36 4.15 -7.72
CA THR A 71 -3.31 3.76 -6.30
C THR A 71 -2.74 2.36 -6.12
N ARG A 72 -3.23 1.39 -6.89
CA ARG A 72 -2.76 0.00 -6.79
C ARG A 72 -1.29 -0.15 -7.19
N GLY A 73 -0.88 0.53 -8.28
CA GLY A 73 0.51 0.54 -8.73
C GLY A 73 1.43 1.24 -7.76
N PHE A 74 0.99 2.35 -7.16
CA PHE A 74 1.74 3.04 -6.12
C PHE A 74 2.07 2.12 -4.95
N TYR A 75 1.08 1.47 -4.33
CA TYR A 75 1.31 0.60 -3.18
C TYR A 75 2.14 -0.63 -3.54
N TYR A 76 1.92 -1.22 -4.71
CA TYR A 76 2.78 -2.31 -5.19
C TYR A 76 4.25 -1.88 -5.29
N TYR A 77 4.54 -0.75 -5.92
CA TYR A 77 5.92 -0.28 -6.06
C TYR A 77 6.52 0.25 -4.76
N LEU A 78 5.68 0.78 -3.85
CA LEU A 78 6.08 1.16 -2.50
C LEU A 78 6.58 -0.08 -1.72
N GLU A 79 5.80 -1.15 -1.71
CA GLU A 79 6.15 -2.43 -1.08
C GLU A 79 7.44 -3.03 -1.67
N LYS A 80 7.64 -2.92 -2.97
CA LYS A 80 8.84 -3.40 -3.66
C LYS A 80 10.05 -2.46 -3.54
N GLY A 81 9.95 -1.34 -2.88
CA GLY A 81 11.03 -0.36 -2.77
C GLY A 81 11.43 0.29 -4.11
N LYS A 82 10.55 0.24 -5.12
CA LYS A 82 10.82 0.78 -6.47
C LYS A 82 10.48 2.28 -6.54
N ILE A 83 11.34 3.12 -5.95
CA ILE A 83 11.12 4.56 -5.75
C ILE A 83 10.63 5.27 -7.01
N LYS A 84 11.36 5.17 -8.13
CA LYS A 84 11.01 5.86 -9.38
C LYS A 84 9.66 5.42 -9.94
N LYS A 85 9.30 4.15 -9.81
CA LYS A 85 8.02 3.61 -10.27
C LYS A 85 6.86 4.05 -9.38
N ALA A 86 7.05 4.05 -8.06
CA ALA A 86 6.08 4.58 -7.11
C ALA A 86 5.82 6.07 -7.36
N GLU A 87 6.86 6.87 -7.57
CA GLU A 87 6.76 8.29 -7.92
C GLU A 87 6.05 8.51 -9.27
N GLY A 88 6.32 7.64 -10.26
CA GLY A 88 5.61 7.63 -11.53
C GLY A 88 4.12 7.38 -11.39
N MET A 89 3.71 6.48 -10.50
CA MET A 89 2.30 6.23 -10.20
C MET A 89 1.64 7.39 -9.44
N LEU A 90 2.34 8.05 -8.52
CA LEU A 90 1.87 9.30 -7.89
C LEU A 90 1.61 10.38 -8.96
N SER A 91 2.58 10.61 -9.84
CA SER A 91 2.47 11.61 -10.92
C SER A 91 1.30 11.29 -11.85
N TYR A 92 1.14 10.02 -12.25
CA TYR A 92 0.03 9.57 -13.08
C TYR A 92 -1.32 9.75 -12.37
N GLY A 93 -1.39 9.49 -11.07
CA GLY A 93 -2.62 9.56 -10.28
C GLY A 93 -3.05 10.97 -9.88
N LYS A 94 -2.15 11.96 -9.91
CA LYS A 94 -2.34 13.30 -9.34
C LYS A 94 -3.66 13.99 -9.72
N SER A 95 -4.10 13.86 -10.97
CA SER A 95 -5.33 14.50 -11.47
C SER A 95 -6.58 13.66 -11.31
N TYR A 96 -6.49 12.44 -10.80
CA TYR A 96 -7.56 11.45 -10.77
C TYR A 96 -7.91 10.96 -9.38
N ILE A 97 -6.95 10.99 -8.45
CA ILE A 97 -7.12 10.56 -7.06
C ILE A 97 -7.65 11.75 -6.26
N ASP A 98 -8.58 11.51 -5.32
CA ASP A 98 -9.06 12.55 -4.43
C ASP A 98 -7.92 13.10 -3.55
N GLU A 99 -8.05 14.36 -3.16
CA GLU A 99 -7.00 15.12 -2.46
C GLU A 99 -6.53 14.43 -1.17
N LYS A 100 -7.45 13.91 -0.36
CA LYS A 100 -7.14 13.24 0.91
C LYS A 100 -6.33 11.98 0.69
N THR A 101 -6.77 11.11 -0.21
CA THR A 101 -6.06 9.88 -0.57
C THR A 101 -4.70 10.20 -1.17
N PHE A 102 -4.62 11.18 -2.06
CA PHE A 102 -3.37 11.60 -2.68
C PHE A 102 -2.36 12.15 -1.64
N LYS A 103 -2.82 13.00 -0.72
CA LYS A 103 -1.99 13.50 0.39
C LYS A 103 -1.44 12.35 1.24
N ASN A 104 -2.27 11.38 1.58
CA ASN A 104 -1.83 10.20 2.35
C ASN A 104 -0.76 9.38 1.60
N MET A 105 -0.91 9.20 0.29
CA MET A 105 0.10 8.53 -0.54
C MET A 105 1.42 9.32 -0.57
N GLN A 106 1.36 10.65 -0.66
CA GLN A 106 2.56 11.51 -0.61
C GLN A 106 3.29 11.42 0.73
N ILE A 107 2.55 11.41 1.84
CA ILE A 107 3.09 11.23 3.19
C ILE A 107 3.85 9.89 3.28
N GLN A 108 3.19 8.79 2.91
CA GLN A 108 3.82 7.47 2.95
C GLN A 108 5.05 7.39 2.04
N PHE A 109 4.99 7.93 0.84
CA PHE A 109 6.13 7.97 -0.09
C PHE A 109 7.32 8.74 0.50
N SER A 110 7.06 9.91 1.09
CA SER A 110 8.08 10.74 1.73
C SER A 110 8.76 10.01 2.89
N ILE A 111 7.98 9.41 3.77
CA ILE A 111 8.51 8.72 4.96
C ILE A 111 9.23 7.42 4.55
N LEU A 112 8.57 6.54 3.79
CA LEU A 112 9.08 5.19 3.53
C LEU A 112 10.18 5.16 2.47
N MET A 113 10.10 6.02 1.44
CA MET A 113 11.03 5.99 0.31
C MET A 113 12.12 7.05 0.41
N LYS A 114 11.78 8.27 0.86
CA LYS A 114 12.74 9.37 0.97
C LYS A 114 13.34 9.51 2.38
N LYS A 115 12.82 8.78 3.37
CA LYS A 115 13.24 8.83 4.78
C LYS A 115 13.19 10.26 5.36
N GLU A 116 12.14 10.98 5.01
CA GLU A 116 11.92 12.37 5.46
C GLU A 116 11.05 12.39 6.73
N ALA A 117 11.38 13.26 7.68
CA ALA A 117 10.68 13.42 8.95
C ALA A 117 9.84 14.72 9.02
N LYS A 118 9.19 15.08 7.93
CA LYS A 118 8.47 16.37 7.81
C LYS A 118 6.95 16.28 8.00
N TYR A 119 6.42 15.06 8.22
CA TYR A 119 4.99 14.80 8.31
C TYR A 119 4.57 14.25 9.68
N ILE A 120 5.34 14.54 10.74
CA ILE A 120 5.02 14.07 12.10
C ILE A 120 3.66 14.60 12.54
N ASP A 121 3.43 15.92 12.40
CA ASP A 121 2.20 16.55 12.82
C ASP A 121 0.99 16.09 11.99
N ASP A 122 1.15 15.96 10.66
CA ASP A 122 0.09 15.39 9.80
C ASP A 122 -0.28 13.95 10.24
N CYS A 123 0.71 13.12 10.56
CA CYS A 123 0.46 11.76 11.04
C CYS A 123 -0.20 11.76 12.42
N LYS A 124 0.19 12.66 13.33
CA LYS A 124 -0.46 12.81 14.65
C LYS A 124 -1.92 13.26 14.50
N GLU A 125 -2.20 14.19 13.59
CA GLU A 125 -3.58 14.62 13.30
C GLU A 125 -4.42 13.44 12.77
N ILE A 126 -3.87 12.65 11.84
CA ILE A 126 -4.53 11.43 11.33
C ILE A 126 -4.79 10.44 12.47
N LEU A 127 -3.80 10.19 13.32
CA LEU A 127 -3.93 9.28 14.46
C LEU A 127 -5.03 9.73 15.42
N ASN A 128 -5.05 11.00 15.79
CA ASN A 128 -6.06 11.59 16.67
C ASN A 128 -7.48 11.53 16.09
N GLY A 129 -7.60 11.61 14.76
CA GLY A 129 -8.87 11.42 14.06
C GLY A 129 -9.36 9.97 14.02
N MET A 130 -8.48 8.98 14.26
CA MET A 130 -8.80 7.56 14.24
C MET A 130 -9.03 6.97 15.63
N TRP A 131 -8.36 7.51 16.65
CA TRP A 131 -8.35 7.00 18.01
C TRP A 131 -8.05 8.10 19.02
N ASP A 132 -8.73 8.05 20.16
CA ASP A 132 -8.62 9.03 21.26
C ASP A 132 -7.39 8.82 22.19
N GLY A 133 -6.59 7.80 21.91
CA GLY A 133 -5.41 7.46 22.70
C GLY A 133 -5.71 6.74 24.03
N LYS A 134 -6.98 6.47 24.37
CA LYS A 134 -7.38 5.95 25.69
C LYS A 134 -8.30 4.74 25.62
N SER A 135 -9.25 4.72 24.68
CA SER A 135 -10.20 3.62 24.53
C SER A 135 -9.51 2.37 23.99
N GLU A 136 -10.00 1.19 24.39
CA GLU A 136 -9.55 -0.06 23.80
C GLU A 136 -9.85 -0.08 22.30
N LEU A 137 -8.86 -0.50 21.50
CA LEU A 137 -9.00 -0.57 20.06
C LEU A 137 -9.71 -1.84 19.63
N ASP A 138 -10.77 -1.67 18.85
CA ASP A 138 -11.37 -2.79 18.11
C ASP A 138 -10.33 -3.44 17.19
N ASN A 139 -10.44 -4.76 17.00
CA ASN A 139 -9.48 -5.51 16.17
C ASN A 139 -9.34 -4.97 14.73
N ASN A 140 -10.42 -4.44 14.15
CA ASN A 140 -10.41 -3.83 12.81
C ASN A 140 -9.70 -2.46 12.79
N LYS A 141 -9.50 -1.81 13.92
CA LYS A 141 -8.79 -0.53 14.05
C LYS A 141 -7.31 -0.70 14.42
N LYS A 142 -6.91 -1.83 14.98
CA LYS A 142 -5.50 -2.05 15.39
C LYS A 142 -4.52 -1.83 14.24
N PHE A 143 -4.73 -2.50 13.11
CA PHE A 143 -3.84 -2.38 11.97
C PHE A 143 -3.72 -0.96 11.42
N PRO A 144 -4.80 -0.21 11.10
CA PRO A 144 -4.67 1.16 10.63
C PRO A 144 -4.05 2.11 11.66
N VAL A 145 -4.42 2.01 12.95
CA VAL A 145 -3.80 2.82 14.02
C VAL A 145 -2.32 2.49 14.16
N GLY A 146 -1.98 1.20 14.26
CA GLY A 146 -0.58 0.75 14.35
C GLY A 146 0.27 1.22 13.17
N THR A 147 -0.30 1.24 11.95
CA THR A 147 0.42 1.74 10.77
C THR A 147 0.77 3.23 10.90
N ILE A 148 -0.14 4.07 11.42
CA ILE A 148 0.16 5.49 11.63
C ILE A 148 1.18 5.66 12.76
N GLN A 149 1.05 4.92 13.86
CA GLN A 149 2.06 4.91 14.93
C GLN A 149 3.44 4.52 14.40
N TYR A 150 3.52 3.47 13.57
CA TYR A 150 4.75 3.08 12.90
C TYR A 150 5.34 4.21 12.04
N LEU A 151 4.54 4.89 11.22
CA LEU A 151 5.00 6.00 10.40
C LEU A 151 5.51 7.19 11.24
N ILE A 152 4.92 7.46 12.40
CA ILE A 152 5.40 8.49 13.33
C ILE A 152 6.74 8.06 13.94
N GLY A 153 6.81 6.82 14.46
CA GLY A 153 8.03 6.26 15.04
C GLY A 153 9.19 6.23 14.05
N LEU A 154 8.95 5.90 12.76
CA LEU A 154 9.96 5.98 11.70
C LEU A 154 10.53 7.39 11.55
N GLN A 155 9.69 8.42 11.55
CA GLN A 155 10.14 9.79 11.40
C GLN A 155 11.02 10.21 12.58
N TYR A 156 10.66 9.84 13.81
CA TYR A 156 11.51 10.07 14.97
C TYR A 156 12.82 9.28 14.92
N SER A 157 12.82 8.07 14.35
CA SER A 157 14.05 7.31 14.11
C SER A 157 15.01 8.04 13.16
N TYR A 158 14.49 8.70 12.12
CA TYR A 158 15.31 9.51 11.19
C TYR A 158 15.91 10.73 11.88
N LEU A 159 15.20 11.31 12.85
CA LEU A 159 15.69 12.42 13.69
C LEU A 159 16.61 11.97 14.83
N LYS A 160 16.78 10.65 15.03
CA LYS A 160 17.51 10.06 16.16
C LYS A 160 16.91 10.42 17.54
N ASP A 161 15.62 10.75 17.57
CA ASP A 161 14.88 11.02 18.78
C ASP A 161 14.31 9.70 19.33
N VAL A 162 15.12 9.05 20.17
CA VAL A 162 14.86 7.70 20.67
C VAL A 162 13.62 7.67 21.59
N ASP A 163 13.43 8.68 22.43
CA ASP A 163 12.34 8.72 23.40
C ASP A 163 10.98 8.77 22.69
N HIS A 164 10.79 9.73 21.81
CA HIS A 164 9.57 9.82 21.02
C HIS A 164 9.40 8.65 20.04
N MET A 165 10.47 8.14 19.46
CA MET A 165 10.40 6.94 18.62
C MET A 165 9.81 5.75 19.40
N MET A 166 10.28 5.50 20.62
CA MET A 166 9.80 4.41 21.47
C MET A 166 8.36 4.62 21.93
N GLU A 167 7.95 5.87 22.19
CA GLU A 167 6.55 6.22 22.50
C GLU A 167 5.57 5.70 21.44
N TYR A 168 5.96 5.77 20.16
CA TYR A 168 5.11 5.32 19.05
C TYR A 168 5.36 3.87 18.62
N PHE A 169 6.59 3.37 18.69
CA PHE A 169 6.89 1.99 18.30
C PHE A 169 6.35 0.95 19.29
N ASN A 170 6.34 1.22 20.58
CA ASN A 170 5.83 0.27 21.56
C ASN A 170 4.35 -0.08 21.31
N PRO A 171 3.41 0.86 21.22
CA PRO A 171 2.03 0.52 20.88
C PRO A 171 1.86 0.01 19.45
N ALA A 172 2.71 0.44 18.50
CA ALA A 172 2.69 -0.09 17.14
C ALA A 172 3.02 -1.58 17.09
N LEU A 173 3.97 -2.08 17.91
CA LEU A 173 4.31 -3.51 18.01
C LEU A 173 3.10 -4.36 18.40
N GLU A 174 2.29 -3.89 19.33
CA GLU A 174 1.08 -4.60 19.76
C GLU A 174 0.02 -4.60 18.66
N ASN A 175 -0.19 -3.44 18.03
CA ASN A 175 -1.22 -3.25 17.01
C ASN A 175 -0.88 -3.93 15.67
N LEU A 176 0.41 -4.16 15.38
CA LEU A 176 0.92 -4.73 14.14
C LEU A 176 1.52 -6.13 14.33
N ALA A 177 1.21 -6.79 15.44
CA ALA A 177 1.72 -8.13 15.74
C ALA A 177 1.43 -9.11 14.59
N GLY A 178 2.44 -9.90 14.19
CA GLY A 178 2.35 -10.86 13.10
C GLY A 178 2.42 -10.25 11.69
N THR A 179 2.73 -8.96 11.57
CA THR A 179 2.91 -8.29 10.27
C THR A 179 4.38 -8.01 9.96
N PRO A 180 4.74 -7.74 8.69
CA PRO A 180 6.11 -7.32 8.34
C PRO A 180 6.56 -6.01 9.03
N TYR A 181 5.63 -5.17 9.45
CA TYR A 181 5.93 -3.95 10.20
C TYR A 181 6.51 -4.24 11.59
N GLU A 182 6.02 -5.30 12.25
CA GLU A 182 6.58 -5.74 13.54
C GLU A 182 8.07 -6.08 13.40
N GLU A 183 8.43 -6.85 12.38
CA GLU A 183 9.82 -7.21 12.13
C GLU A 183 10.70 -5.99 11.87
N ASP A 184 10.20 -5.03 11.10
CA ASP A 184 10.91 -3.79 10.78
C ASP A 184 11.12 -2.92 12.03
N ILE A 185 10.10 -2.75 12.86
CA ILE A 185 10.19 -2.03 14.15
C ILE A 185 11.26 -2.69 15.03
N ARG A 186 11.21 -4.01 15.24
CA ARG A 186 12.17 -4.74 16.05
C ARG A 186 13.59 -4.58 15.53
N ARG A 187 13.78 -4.64 14.22
CA ARG A 187 15.08 -4.42 13.57
C ARG A 187 15.62 -3.02 13.82
N ILE A 188 14.78 -1.98 13.73
CA ILE A 188 15.19 -0.59 13.99
C ILE A 188 15.57 -0.41 15.45
N MET A 189 14.76 -0.91 16.38
CA MET A 189 15.03 -0.83 17.82
C MET A 189 16.34 -1.54 18.22
N THR A 190 16.62 -2.70 17.63
CA THR A 190 17.87 -3.46 17.91
C THR A 190 19.10 -2.69 17.43
N ASN A 191 19.03 -2.05 16.27
CA ASN A 191 20.16 -1.31 15.71
C ASN A 191 20.54 -0.06 16.51
N LEU A 192 19.64 0.46 17.35
CA LEU A 192 19.92 1.60 18.23
C LEU A 192 20.74 1.20 19.48
N HIS A 193 20.72 -0.08 19.85
CA HIS A 193 21.46 -0.59 21.02
C HIS A 193 22.91 -0.97 20.69
N VAL A 194 23.30 -0.91 19.42
CA VAL A 194 24.64 -1.33 18.93
C VAL A 194 25.53 -0.12 18.55
N GLY A 195 25.01 1.10 18.66
CA GLY A 195 25.75 2.35 18.40
C GLY A 195 25.92 3.18 19.67
#